data_629f714f355c2d6ad1a665831da9a843
#
_entry.id   629f714f355c2d6ad1a665831da9a843
#
_cell.length_a   1.000
_cell.length_b   1.000
_cell.length_c   1.000
_cell.angle_alpha   90.00
_cell.angle_beta   90.00
_cell.angle_gamma   90.00
#
_symmetry.space_group_name_H-M   'P 1'
#
loop_
_entity.id
_entity.type
_entity.pdbx_description
1 polymer ?
#
loop_
_entity_poly.entity_id
_entity_poly.type
_entity_poly.pdbx_seq_one_letter_code
_entity_poly.pdbx_strand_id
1 'polypeptide(L)'
;YLTKLGDTVPDISLVIDGYEQTVPAGTTGTTWFEKSRDVVAIKVDGTPRDLETPFEAGTTVEAITLASEDGLNILRHSATHVLAQAVQDVFPDVNLGIGPFITDGFYYDFGNIDAVTPELLRDLEKRMKRIVKEGQRFVRREISEEEAVVELAEQPYKLELVTTKGKGAEGASVEVGGGTLTMYDNVRRDGSVAWKDLCRGPHLPSTKLIGNGFALTKASAAYWKGDQSGDQLQRIYGTAWASKEDLVAYQERIKEAERRDHRRLGAELDLYSFPEEIGPGLVVFHPKGGILRHEIESYVTDRHKAAGFDFVHTPEISKGGLFHTSGHLPYYADTMFPPMLVDEERDEDGNVTKAGQEYYLKAMNCPMHNLIFRS
;
A
#
# COMPACT_ATOMS: atom_id res chain seq x y z
N TYR A 1 -48.62 -36.52 22.19
CA TYR A 1 -48.74 -35.99 20.81
C TYR A 1 -48.50 -34.46 20.82
N LEU A 2 -47.29 -34.02 20.71
CA LEU A 2 -46.90 -32.67 20.27
C LEU A 2 -45.71 -32.86 19.34
N THR A 3 -46.00 -32.94 18.05
CA THR A 3 -45.05 -32.79 16.95
C THR A 3 -44.44 -31.42 17.10
N LYS A 4 -43.13 -31.33 17.38
CA LYS A 4 -42.33 -30.12 17.20
C LYS A 4 -42.43 -29.73 15.73
N LEU A 5 -43.11 -28.62 15.44
CA LEU A 5 -42.97 -27.89 14.21
C LEU A 5 -41.47 -27.52 14.13
N GLY A 6 -40.74 -28.11 13.20
CA GLY A 6 -39.40 -27.65 12.88
C GLY A 6 -39.55 -26.26 12.31
N ASP A 7 -38.86 -25.29 12.90
CA ASP A 7 -38.70 -23.95 12.34
C ASP A 7 -38.02 -24.13 10.98
N THR A 8 -38.78 -23.99 9.89
CA THR A 8 -38.23 -23.95 8.54
C THR A 8 -37.53 -22.61 8.39
N VAL A 9 -36.22 -22.66 8.26
CA VAL A 9 -35.42 -21.46 7.94
C VAL A 9 -36.01 -20.84 6.66
N PRO A 10 -36.40 -19.56 6.67
CA PRO A 10 -37.00 -18.95 5.48
C PRO A 10 -35.97 -18.89 4.35
N ASP A 11 -36.45 -19.05 3.12
CA ASP A 11 -35.61 -18.87 1.94
C ASP A 11 -35.45 -17.36 1.62
N ILE A 12 -34.27 -17.01 1.10
CA ILE A 12 -33.93 -15.67 0.62
C ILE A 12 -33.56 -15.75 -0.87
N SER A 13 -33.92 -14.69 -1.63
CA SER A 13 -33.55 -14.56 -3.03
C SER A 13 -32.43 -13.54 -3.18
N LEU A 14 -31.41 -13.85 -4.00
CA LEU A 14 -30.25 -13.03 -4.27
C LEU A 14 -29.63 -13.40 -5.62
N VAL A 15 -28.63 -12.64 -6.07
CA VAL A 15 -27.87 -12.95 -7.30
C VAL A 15 -26.51 -13.54 -6.90
N ILE A 16 -26.17 -14.73 -7.40
CA ILE A 16 -24.86 -15.35 -7.20
C ILE A 16 -24.18 -15.57 -8.55
N ASP A 17 -23.00 -15.01 -8.75
CA ASP A 17 -22.21 -15.06 -10.00
C ASP A 17 -23.08 -14.71 -11.25
N GLY A 18 -23.96 -13.71 -11.10
CA GLY A 18 -24.82 -13.22 -12.17
C GLY A 18 -26.13 -13.98 -12.38
N TYR A 19 -26.43 -14.99 -11.57
CA TYR A 19 -27.68 -15.78 -11.66
C TYR A 19 -28.55 -15.60 -10.43
N GLU A 20 -29.87 -15.39 -10.63
CA GLU A 20 -30.83 -15.38 -9.53
C GLU A 20 -30.88 -16.78 -8.85
N GLN A 21 -30.77 -16.79 -7.54
CA GLN A 21 -30.77 -17.98 -6.70
C GLN A 21 -31.71 -17.80 -5.52
N THR A 22 -32.31 -18.88 -5.05
CA THR A 22 -33.07 -18.93 -3.82
C THR A 22 -32.39 -19.93 -2.89
N VAL A 23 -31.98 -19.46 -1.71
CA VAL A 23 -31.23 -20.26 -0.73
C VAL A 23 -31.79 -20.09 0.68
N PRO A 24 -31.61 -21.05 1.60
CA PRO A 24 -32.00 -20.87 3.00
C PRO A 24 -31.28 -19.68 3.63
N ALA A 25 -31.96 -18.87 4.44
CA ALA A 25 -31.35 -17.81 5.20
C ALA A 25 -30.22 -18.35 6.09
N GLY A 26 -29.09 -17.62 6.15
CA GLY A 26 -27.90 -18.08 6.85
C GLY A 26 -26.95 -18.94 5.99
N THR A 27 -27.27 -19.18 4.71
CA THR A 27 -26.30 -19.75 3.77
C THR A 27 -25.08 -18.84 3.68
N THR A 28 -23.88 -19.42 3.73
CA THR A 28 -22.59 -18.69 3.61
C THR A 28 -21.85 -19.10 2.34
N GLY A 29 -20.83 -18.32 1.98
CA GLY A 29 -19.95 -18.69 0.88
C GLY A 29 -19.28 -20.05 1.07
N THR A 30 -18.92 -20.42 2.31
CA THR A 30 -18.36 -21.73 2.64
C THR A 30 -19.31 -22.87 2.27
N THR A 31 -20.59 -22.71 2.58
CA THR A 31 -21.60 -23.73 2.26
C THR A 31 -21.90 -23.78 0.76
N TRP A 32 -22.03 -22.60 0.13
CA TRP A 32 -22.39 -22.51 -1.28
C TRP A 32 -21.27 -22.97 -2.22
N PHE A 33 -20.04 -22.53 -1.93
CA PHE A 33 -18.87 -22.85 -2.73
C PHE A 33 -18.06 -24.07 -2.22
N GLU A 34 -18.66 -24.95 -1.42
CA GLU A 34 -18.00 -26.11 -0.79
C GLU A 34 -17.17 -26.94 -1.78
N LYS A 35 -17.65 -27.06 -3.04
CA LYS A 35 -16.98 -27.84 -4.10
C LYS A 35 -15.90 -27.06 -4.84
N SER A 36 -15.82 -25.74 -4.64
CA SER A 36 -14.89 -24.84 -5.36
C SER A 36 -13.71 -24.50 -4.45
N ARG A 37 -12.69 -25.34 -4.44
CA ARG A 37 -11.54 -25.27 -3.51
C ARG A 37 -10.67 -24.03 -3.67
N ASP A 38 -10.78 -23.33 -4.78
CA ASP A 38 -10.05 -22.11 -5.13
C ASP A 38 -10.78 -20.83 -4.66
N VAL A 39 -12.06 -20.92 -4.30
CA VAL A 39 -12.83 -19.80 -3.76
C VAL A 39 -12.43 -19.60 -2.28
N VAL A 40 -11.94 -18.40 -1.96
CA VAL A 40 -11.37 -18.08 -0.64
C VAL A 40 -12.11 -16.96 0.10
N ALA A 41 -12.93 -16.19 -0.62
CA ALA A 41 -13.75 -15.11 -0.08
C ALA A 41 -14.92 -14.85 -1.04
N ILE A 42 -15.80 -13.94 -0.69
CA ILE A 42 -16.90 -13.48 -1.54
C ILE A 42 -16.88 -11.95 -1.68
N LYS A 43 -17.44 -11.46 -2.75
CA LYS A 43 -17.73 -10.04 -2.93
C LYS A 43 -19.23 -9.84 -2.81
N VAL A 44 -19.68 -9.07 -1.83
CA VAL A 44 -21.09 -8.74 -1.62
C VAL A 44 -21.29 -7.29 -2.03
N ASP A 45 -22.13 -7.06 -3.04
CA ASP A 45 -22.39 -5.75 -3.65
C ASP A 45 -21.08 -4.99 -3.96
N GLY A 46 -20.13 -5.69 -4.58
CA GLY A 46 -18.82 -5.14 -4.94
C GLY A 46 -17.81 -5.05 -3.79
N THR A 47 -18.17 -5.37 -2.54
CA THR A 47 -17.28 -5.26 -1.38
C THR A 47 -16.78 -6.65 -0.95
N PRO A 48 -15.46 -6.90 -0.86
CA PRO A 48 -14.91 -8.15 -0.38
C PRO A 48 -15.31 -8.45 1.08
N ARG A 49 -15.70 -9.70 1.34
CA ARG A 49 -16.12 -10.24 2.64
C ARG A 49 -15.53 -11.63 2.85
N ASP A 50 -15.45 -12.05 4.12
CA ASP A 50 -15.07 -13.41 4.46
C ASP A 50 -16.02 -14.43 3.84
N LEU A 51 -15.49 -15.61 3.53
CA LEU A 51 -16.29 -16.71 2.99
C LEU A 51 -17.40 -17.17 3.94
N GLU A 52 -17.23 -16.98 5.25
CA GLU A 52 -18.22 -17.30 6.29
C GLU A 52 -19.33 -16.23 6.43
N THR A 53 -19.27 -15.12 5.70
CA THR A 53 -20.31 -14.09 5.77
C THR A 53 -21.65 -14.66 5.27
N PRO A 54 -22.73 -14.59 6.08
CA PRO A 54 -24.05 -15.02 5.65
C PRO A 54 -24.56 -14.18 4.47
N PHE A 55 -25.26 -14.83 3.55
CA PHE A 55 -25.91 -14.18 2.43
C PHE A 55 -27.15 -13.42 2.91
N GLU A 56 -27.38 -12.27 2.29
CA GLU A 56 -28.52 -11.41 2.57
C GLU A 56 -29.46 -11.32 1.36
N ALA A 57 -30.76 -11.14 1.61
CA ALA A 57 -31.77 -11.04 0.57
C ALA A 57 -31.52 -9.78 -0.31
N GLY A 58 -31.62 -9.96 -1.62
CA GLY A 58 -31.52 -8.85 -2.60
C GLY A 58 -30.09 -8.40 -2.90
N THR A 59 -29.04 -9.05 -2.33
CA THR A 59 -27.64 -8.73 -2.60
C THR A 59 -27.10 -9.44 -3.84
N THR A 60 -25.99 -8.95 -4.36
CA THR A 60 -25.21 -9.63 -5.40
C THR A 60 -23.95 -10.22 -4.75
N VAL A 61 -23.76 -11.53 -4.90
CA VAL A 61 -22.59 -12.26 -4.39
C VAL A 61 -21.78 -12.80 -5.54
N GLU A 62 -20.47 -12.54 -5.52
CA GLU A 62 -19.50 -13.05 -6.49
C GLU A 62 -18.39 -13.82 -5.79
N ALA A 63 -17.93 -14.91 -6.39
CA ALA A 63 -16.81 -15.68 -5.86
C ALA A 63 -15.49 -14.93 -6.02
N ILE A 64 -14.65 -14.92 -4.98
CA ILE A 64 -13.26 -14.47 -5.04
C ILE A 64 -12.36 -15.69 -4.99
N THR A 65 -11.64 -15.95 -6.09
CA THR A 65 -10.65 -17.03 -6.16
C THR A 65 -9.28 -16.57 -5.70
N LEU A 66 -8.48 -17.49 -5.15
CA LEU A 66 -7.14 -17.18 -4.60
C LEU A 66 -6.22 -16.48 -5.60
N ALA A 67 -6.29 -16.81 -6.87
CA ALA A 67 -5.42 -16.26 -7.93
C ALA A 67 -5.91 -14.92 -8.49
N SER A 68 -7.13 -14.48 -8.14
CA SER A 68 -7.64 -13.16 -8.54
C SER A 68 -6.90 -12.03 -7.81
N GLU A 69 -7.00 -10.80 -8.30
CA GLU A 69 -6.41 -9.63 -7.66
C GLU A 69 -6.90 -9.46 -6.21
N ASP A 70 -8.21 -9.52 -5.99
CA ASP A 70 -8.79 -9.47 -4.65
C ASP A 70 -8.33 -10.65 -3.78
N GLY A 71 -8.26 -11.87 -4.35
CA GLY A 71 -7.77 -13.06 -3.66
C GLY A 71 -6.31 -12.94 -3.23
N LEU A 72 -5.45 -12.39 -4.07
CA LEU A 72 -4.05 -12.12 -3.73
C LEU A 72 -3.92 -11.05 -2.64
N ASN A 73 -4.77 -10.03 -2.65
CA ASN A 73 -4.79 -9.01 -1.60
C ASN A 73 -5.22 -9.60 -0.25
N ILE A 74 -6.23 -10.48 -0.24
CA ILE A 74 -6.69 -11.20 0.95
C ILE A 74 -5.60 -12.19 1.45
N LEU A 75 -4.90 -12.87 0.52
CA LEU A 75 -3.77 -13.74 0.83
C LEU A 75 -2.65 -12.96 1.53
N ARG A 76 -2.25 -11.82 0.98
CA ARG A 76 -1.23 -10.93 1.54
C ARG A 76 -1.64 -10.40 2.90
N HIS A 77 -2.89 -9.96 3.04
CA HIS A 77 -3.44 -9.51 4.32
C HIS A 77 -3.46 -10.63 5.37
N SER A 78 -3.81 -11.85 4.99
CA SER A 78 -3.76 -13.02 5.89
C SER A 78 -2.32 -13.39 6.27
N ALA A 79 -1.36 -13.17 5.36
CA ALA A 79 0.06 -13.38 5.65
C ALA A 79 0.62 -12.36 6.66
N THR A 80 0.05 -11.13 6.74
CA THR A 80 0.45 -10.16 7.78
C THR A 80 0.10 -10.65 9.18
N HIS A 81 -1.07 -11.26 9.38
CA HIS A 81 -1.46 -11.85 10.67
C HIS A 81 -0.55 -13.01 11.07
N VAL A 82 -0.16 -13.86 10.10
CA VAL A 82 0.79 -14.95 10.36
C VAL A 82 2.18 -14.41 10.69
N LEU A 83 2.61 -13.30 10.07
CA LEU A 83 3.84 -12.61 10.44
C LEU A 83 3.75 -12.04 11.85
N ALA A 84 2.68 -11.31 12.17
CA ALA A 84 2.50 -10.69 13.49
C ALA A 84 2.47 -11.74 14.61
N GLN A 85 1.75 -12.85 14.41
CA GLN A 85 1.79 -14.00 15.32
C GLN A 85 3.20 -14.56 15.47
N ALA A 86 3.95 -14.74 14.37
CA ALA A 86 5.31 -15.27 14.41
C ALA A 86 6.29 -14.34 15.15
N VAL A 87 6.11 -13.02 15.05
CA VAL A 87 6.91 -12.02 15.77
C VAL A 87 6.55 -12.05 17.26
N GLN A 88 5.27 -12.07 17.61
CA GLN A 88 4.80 -12.08 18.99
C GLN A 88 5.16 -13.40 19.71
N ASP A 89 5.25 -14.52 18.99
CA ASP A 89 5.77 -15.79 19.53
C ASP A 89 7.26 -15.69 19.95
N VAL A 90 8.02 -14.75 19.39
CA VAL A 90 9.45 -14.51 19.73
C VAL A 90 9.59 -13.39 20.74
N PHE A 91 8.77 -12.34 20.58
CA PHE A 91 8.77 -11.12 21.38
C PHE A 91 7.38 -10.92 21.98
N PRO A 92 7.06 -11.56 23.12
CA PRO A 92 5.71 -11.48 23.70
C PRO A 92 5.24 -10.05 24.01
N ASP A 93 6.16 -9.16 24.35
CA ASP A 93 5.89 -7.77 24.73
C ASP A 93 5.94 -6.79 23.52
N VAL A 94 5.96 -7.31 22.29
CA VAL A 94 5.97 -6.49 21.09
C VAL A 94 4.66 -5.72 20.93
N ASN A 95 4.76 -4.46 20.57
CA ASN A 95 3.60 -3.63 20.27
C ASN A 95 3.22 -3.75 18.79
N LEU A 96 1.99 -4.17 18.53
CA LEU A 96 1.46 -4.32 17.19
C LEU A 96 1.00 -2.98 16.62
N GLY A 97 1.55 -2.59 15.47
CA GLY A 97 1.15 -1.42 14.70
C GLY A 97 0.05 -1.75 13.69
N ILE A 98 0.35 -1.60 12.41
CA ILE A 98 -0.55 -1.88 11.29
C ILE A 98 0.07 -2.88 10.31
N GLY A 99 -0.79 -3.67 9.64
CA GLY A 99 -0.39 -4.74 8.72
C GLY A 99 -1.12 -4.73 7.37
N PRO A 100 -1.01 -3.67 6.53
CA PRO A 100 -1.68 -3.64 5.25
C PRO A 100 -0.97 -4.52 4.20
N PHE A 101 -1.76 -4.97 3.23
CA PHE A 101 -1.21 -5.44 1.96
C PHE A 101 -0.79 -4.25 1.09
N ILE A 102 0.17 -4.47 0.21
CA ILE A 102 0.66 -3.50 -0.78
C ILE A 102 0.79 -4.21 -2.13
N THR A 103 1.10 -3.45 -3.18
CA THR A 103 1.39 -4.04 -4.50
C THR A 103 2.50 -5.08 -4.39
N ASP A 104 2.20 -6.31 -4.83
CA ASP A 104 3.10 -7.47 -4.82
C ASP A 104 3.61 -7.91 -3.43
N GLY A 105 3.02 -7.41 -2.34
CA GLY A 105 3.51 -7.75 -1.00
C GLY A 105 2.63 -7.30 0.15
N PHE A 106 3.24 -7.26 1.31
CA PHE A 106 2.66 -6.80 2.56
C PHE A 106 3.75 -6.29 3.50
N TYR A 107 3.36 -5.58 4.54
CA TYR A 107 4.24 -5.30 5.68
C TYR A 107 3.46 -5.36 6.99
N TYR A 108 4.20 -5.38 8.09
CA TYR A 108 3.65 -5.16 9.43
C TYR A 108 4.63 -4.34 10.26
N ASP A 109 4.09 -3.39 11.02
CA ASP A 109 4.86 -2.48 11.88
C ASP A 109 4.86 -2.97 13.32
N PHE A 110 6.04 -3.00 13.93
CA PHE A 110 6.25 -3.49 15.28
C PHE A 110 6.98 -2.44 16.12
N GLY A 111 6.41 -2.09 17.26
CA GLY A 111 7.09 -1.29 18.28
C GLY A 111 7.70 -2.18 19.36
N ASN A 112 8.56 -1.59 20.18
CA ASN A 112 9.20 -2.27 21.31
C ASN A 112 10.02 -3.53 20.91
N ILE A 113 10.69 -3.46 19.75
CA ILE A 113 11.69 -4.46 19.34
C ILE A 113 12.93 -3.78 18.77
N ASP A 114 14.08 -4.46 18.92
CA ASP A 114 15.33 -4.03 18.31
C ASP A 114 15.33 -4.19 16.79
N ALA A 115 16.36 -3.62 16.14
CA ALA A 115 16.52 -3.72 14.70
C ALA A 115 16.51 -5.18 14.21
N VAL A 116 15.66 -5.46 13.23
CA VAL A 116 15.46 -6.81 12.69
C VAL A 116 16.61 -7.20 11.77
N THR A 117 17.35 -8.23 12.15
CA THR A 117 18.48 -8.76 11.37
C THR A 117 18.02 -9.74 10.27
N PRO A 118 18.86 -9.98 9.25
CA PRO A 118 18.57 -11.02 8.24
C PRO A 118 18.42 -12.43 8.83
N GLU A 119 19.12 -12.74 9.92
CA GLU A 119 18.99 -14.00 10.67
C GLU A 119 17.60 -14.12 11.28
N LEU A 120 17.15 -13.07 11.96
CA LEU A 120 15.81 -13.01 12.56
C LEU A 120 14.72 -13.15 11.50
N LEU A 121 14.85 -12.47 10.33
CA LEU A 121 13.90 -12.63 9.22
C LEU A 121 13.78 -14.10 8.78
N ARG A 122 14.90 -14.81 8.65
CA ARG A 122 14.88 -16.24 8.29
C ARG A 122 14.21 -17.11 9.37
N ASP A 123 14.39 -16.78 10.63
CA ASP A 123 13.75 -17.54 11.73
C ASP A 123 12.25 -17.23 11.85
N LEU A 124 11.84 -15.99 11.63
CA LEU A 124 10.45 -15.61 11.54
C LEU A 124 9.74 -16.32 10.36
N GLU A 125 10.37 -16.37 9.19
CA GLU A 125 9.81 -17.08 8.03
C GLU A 125 9.63 -18.59 8.31
N LYS A 126 10.55 -19.24 9.03
CA LYS A 126 10.38 -20.63 9.47
C LYS A 126 9.20 -20.80 10.43
N ARG A 127 8.98 -19.82 11.32
CA ARG A 127 7.82 -19.81 12.25
C ARG A 127 6.53 -19.62 11.48
N MET A 128 6.46 -18.67 10.56
CA MET A 128 5.32 -18.50 9.67
C MET A 128 4.97 -19.81 8.94
N LYS A 129 5.96 -20.51 8.37
CA LYS A 129 5.75 -21.83 7.72
C LYS A 129 5.17 -22.87 8.67
N ARG A 130 5.48 -22.85 9.97
CA ARG A 130 4.86 -23.73 10.98
C ARG A 130 3.42 -23.36 11.22
N ILE A 131 3.11 -22.07 11.44
CA ILE A 131 1.75 -21.57 11.63
C ILE A 131 0.87 -21.91 10.42
N VAL A 132 1.38 -21.71 9.20
CA VAL A 132 0.69 -22.10 7.96
C VAL A 132 0.38 -23.60 7.94
N LYS A 133 1.35 -24.44 8.33
CA LYS A 133 1.17 -25.90 8.38
C LYS A 133 0.17 -26.37 9.43
N GLU A 134 0.04 -25.64 10.54
CA GLU A 134 -0.99 -25.92 11.58
C GLU A 134 -2.41 -25.77 11.03
N GLY A 135 -2.63 -24.90 10.06
CA GLY A 135 -3.93 -24.71 9.44
C GLY A 135 -4.95 -24.11 10.40
N GLN A 136 -4.55 -23.05 11.12
CA GLN A 136 -5.41 -22.29 12.00
C GLN A 136 -6.51 -21.60 11.17
N ARG A 137 -7.73 -21.45 11.71
CA ARG A 137 -8.83 -20.73 11.07
C ARG A 137 -8.77 -19.26 11.46
N PHE A 138 -9.05 -18.37 10.50
CA PHE A 138 -9.32 -16.97 10.80
C PHE A 138 -10.79 -16.83 11.17
N VAL A 139 -11.08 -16.37 12.38
CA VAL A 139 -12.44 -16.22 12.90
C VAL A 139 -12.70 -14.76 13.22
N ARG A 140 -13.61 -14.16 12.46
CA ARG A 140 -14.06 -12.78 12.66
C ARG A 140 -15.07 -12.70 13.80
N ARG A 141 -14.92 -11.71 14.66
CA ARG A 141 -15.92 -11.35 15.67
C ARG A 141 -16.08 -9.86 15.76
N GLU A 142 -17.28 -9.40 16.02
CA GLU A 142 -17.56 -8.00 16.31
C GLU A 142 -17.27 -7.71 17.79
N ILE A 143 -16.86 -6.49 18.06
CA ILE A 143 -16.46 -6.05 19.39
C ILE A 143 -16.90 -4.59 19.60
N SER A 144 -17.34 -4.24 20.80
CA SER A 144 -17.64 -2.86 21.18
C SER A 144 -16.34 -2.06 21.42
N GLU A 145 -16.44 -0.72 21.44
CA GLU A 145 -15.27 0.13 21.77
C GLU A 145 -14.80 -0.15 23.22
N GLU A 146 -15.71 -0.39 24.16
CA GLU A 146 -15.39 -0.71 25.55
C GLU A 146 -14.65 -2.06 25.68
N GLU A 147 -15.12 -3.08 24.97
CA GLU A 147 -14.46 -4.38 24.93
C GLU A 147 -13.08 -4.29 24.26
N ALA A 148 -12.97 -3.51 23.19
CA ALA A 148 -11.69 -3.30 22.48
C ALA A 148 -10.66 -2.63 23.40
N VAL A 149 -11.04 -1.63 24.19
CA VAL A 149 -10.14 -0.97 25.14
C VAL A 149 -9.60 -1.96 26.18
N VAL A 150 -10.43 -2.86 26.68
CA VAL A 150 -10.00 -3.89 27.64
C VAL A 150 -9.10 -4.92 26.98
N GLU A 151 -9.48 -5.40 25.80
CA GLU A 151 -8.78 -6.50 25.13
C GLU A 151 -7.43 -6.09 24.53
N LEU A 152 -7.31 -4.81 24.13
CA LEU A 152 -6.10 -4.23 23.55
C LEU A 152 -5.30 -3.38 24.56
N ALA A 153 -5.54 -3.51 25.86
CA ALA A 153 -4.94 -2.66 26.90
C ALA A 153 -3.39 -2.64 26.85
N GLU A 154 -2.76 -3.73 26.41
CA GLU A 154 -1.29 -3.86 26.28
C GLU A 154 -0.79 -3.49 24.87
N GLN A 155 -1.66 -3.01 23.96
CA GLN A 155 -1.34 -2.69 22.57
C GLN A 155 -1.60 -1.20 22.28
N PRO A 156 -0.67 -0.28 22.63
CA PRO A 156 -0.91 1.16 22.62
C PRO A 156 -1.28 1.69 21.24
N TYR A 157 -0.66 1.20 20.16
CA TYR A 157 -0.97 1.66 18.80
C TYR A 157 -2.36 1.20 18.35
N LYS A 158 -2.79 -0.01 18.72
CA LYS A 158 -4.15 -0.50 18.44
C LYS A 158 -5.20 0.30 19.22
N LEU A 159 -4.94 0.63 20.49
CA LEU A 159 -5.82 1.51 21.28
C LEU A 159 -5.94 2.89 20.67
N GLU A 160 -4.82 3.45 20.19
CA GLU A 160 -4.84 4.73 19.52
C GLU A 160 -5.66 4.68 18.22
N LEU A 161 -5.57 3.60 17.43
CA LEU A 161 -6.38 3.42 16.23
C LEU A 161 -7.88 3.36 16.55
N VAL A 162 -8.28 2.66 17.62
CA VAL A 162 -9.67 2.61 18.08
C VAL A 162 -10.16 4.01 18.45
N THR A 163 -9.42 4.75 19.28
CA THR A 163 -9.83 6.07 19.80
C THR A 163 -9.83 7.14 18.73
N THR A 164 -8.89 7.11 17.79
CA THR A 164 -8.79 8.09 16.69
C THR A 164 -9.57 7.67 15.45
N LYS A 165 -10.18 6.49 15.44
CA LYS A 165 -10.83 5.86 14.25
C LYS A 165 -9.90 5.84 13.03
N GLY A 166 -8.62 5.58 13.28
CA GLY A 166 -7.57 5.48 12.26
C GLY A 166 -7.14 6.80 11.63
N LYS A 167 -7.54 7.95 12.15
CA LYS A 167 -7.15 9.25 11.59
C LYS A 167 -5.63 9.46 11.71
N GLY A 168 -5.02 9.89 10.62
CA GLY A 168 -3.60 10.23 10.56
C GLY A 168 -2.64 9.07 10.39
N ALA A 169 -3.10 7.82 10.32
CA ALA A 169 -2.26 6.65 10.04
C ALA A 169 -2.51 6.13 8.62
N GLU A 170 -1.51 6.22 7.74
CA GLU A 170 -1.56 5.63 6.41
C GLU A 170 -1.66 4.10 6.54
N GLY A 171 -2.57 3.47 5.79
CA GLY A 171 -2.82 2.03 5.87
C GLY A 171 -3.75 1.59 7.00
N ALA A 172 -4.13 2.45 7.95
CA ALA A 172 -5.02 2.10 9.07
C ALA A 172 -6.45 1.68 8.63
N SER A 173 -6.81 1.88 7.37
CA SER A 173 -8.10 1.45 6.82
C SER A 173 -8.31 -0.06 6.84
N VAL A 174 -7.25 -0.85 6.97
CA VAL A 174 -7.32 -2.32 7.15
C VAL A 174 -7.60 -2.71 8.60
N GLU A 175 -7.36 -1.82 9.55
CA GLU A 175 -7.54 -2.06 10.98
C GLU A 175 -8.89 -1.50 11.46
N VAL A 176 -9.17 -0.24 11.17
CA VAL A 176 -10.37 0.49 11.60
C VAL A 176 -10.99 1.28 10.46
N GLY A 177 -12.30 1.53 10.54
CA GLY A 177 -13.03 2.31 9.54
C GLY A 177 -14.39 2.76 10.05
N GLY A 178 -15.21 3.36 9.20
CA GLY A 178 -16.53 3.90 9.54
C GLY A 178 -17.60 2.82 9.77
N GLY A 179 -17.35 1.84 10.65
CA GLY A 179 -18.29 0.75 10.95
C GLY A 179 -18.00 0.12 12.31
N THR A 180 -18.64 -1.03 12.57
CA THR A 180 -18.41 -1.85 13.77
C THR A 180 -16.94 -2.30 13.84
N LEU A 181 -16.34 -2.22 15.03
CA LEU A 181 -15.00 -2.76 15.26
C LEU A 181 -15.03 -4.28 15.18
N THR A 182 -13.97 -4.84 14.61
CA THR A 182 -13.83 -6.28 14.46
C THR A 182 -12.46 -6.77 14.88
N MET A 183 -12.45 -7.94 15.51
CA MET A 183 -11.24 -8.70 15.82
C MET A 183 -11.20 -9.95 14.96
N TYR A 184 -10.00 -10.37 14.62
CA TYR A 184 -9.76 -11.68 14.02
C TYR A 184 -8.92 -12.54 14.94
N ASP A 185 -9.45 -13.70 15.25
CA ASP A 185 -8.78 -14.71 16.06
C ASP A 185 -8.22 -15.81 15.16
N ASN A 186 -6.93 -16.13 15.32
CA ASN A 186 -6.31 -17.31 14.72
C ASN A 186 -6.61 -18.50 15.63
N VAL A 187 -7.52 -19.39 15.20
CA VAL A 187 -8.03 -20.48 16.03
C VAL A 187 -7.46 -21.82 15.58
N ARG A 188 -6.84 -22.56 16.51
CA ARG A 188 -6.30 -23.91 16.29
C ARG A 188 -7.43 -24.93 16.10
N ARG A 189 -7.07 -26.14 15.66
CA ARG A 189 -8.01 -27.23 15.44
C ARG A 189 -8.71 -27.72 16.71
N ASP A 190 -8.08 -27.55 17.87
CA ASP A 190 -8.65 -27.87 19.18
C ASP A 190 -9.61 -26.78 19.71
N GLY A 191 -9.79 -25.70 18.96
CA GLY A 191 -10.64 -24.57 19.34
C GLY A 191 -9.93 -23.49 20.17
N SER A 192 -8.66 -23.67 20.55
CA SER A 192 -7.92 -22.66 21.29
C SER A 192 -7.54 -21.49 20.38
N VAL A 193 -7.62 -20.26 20.91
CA VAL A 193 -7.12 -19.06 20.22
C VAL A 193 -5.59 -19.04 20.30
N ALA A 194 -4.96 -19.06 19.14
CA ALA A 194 -3.50 -18.99 19.03
C ALA A 194 -2.99 -17.56 19.09
N TRP A 195 -3.73 -16.63 18.48
CA TRP A 195 -3.37 -15.23 18.34
C TRP A 195 -4.60 -14.43 17.92
N LYS A 196 -4.58 -13.11 18.14
CA LYS A 196 -5.69 -12.22 17.79
C LYS A 196 -5.20 -10.83 17.45
N ASP A 197 -5.95 -10.11 16.60
CA ASP A 197 -5.66 -8.73 16.24
C ASP A 197 -6.93 -7.95 15.90
N LEU A 198 -6.86 -6.63 16.10
CA LEU A 198 -7.84 -5.67 15.60
C LEU A 198 -7.68 -5.58 14.07
N CYS A 199 -8.73 -5.92 13.32
CA CYS A 199 -8.68 -5.93 11.88
C CYS A 199 -10.07 -5.92 11.26
N ARG A 200 -10.22 -5.33 10.07
CA ARG A 200 -11.49 -5.34 9.32
C ARG A 200 -11.65 -6.55 8.40
N GLY A 201 -10.56 -7.22 8.08
CA GLY A 201 -10.57 -8.29 7.08
C GLY A 201 -10.82 -7.79 5.65
N PRO A 202 -11.26 -8.64 4.72
CA PRO A 202 -11.45 -10.07 4.93
C PRO A 202 -10.13 -10.85 4.99
N HIS A 203 -10.22 -12.10 5.50
CA HIS A 203 -9.12 -13.04 5.54
C HIS A 203 -9.45 -14.35 4.82
N LEU A 204 -8.41 -15.13 4.51
CA LEU A 204 -8.56 -16.50 4.05
C LEU A 204 -9.29 -17.35 5.12
N PRO A 205 -10.04 -18.40 4.75
CA PRO A 205 -10.66 -19.30 5.72
C PRO A 205 -9.66 -19.96 6.69
N SER A 206 -8.42 -20.16 6.26
CA SER A 206 -7.38 -20.82 7.06
C SER A 206 -5.97 -20.38 6.64
N THR A 207 -5.06 -20.34 7.62
CA THR A 207 -3.63 -20.08 7.39
C THR A 207 -3.02 -21.09 6.39
N LYS A 208 -3.57 -22.30 6.29
CA LYS A 208 -3.10 -23.32 5.34
C LYS A 208 -3.17 -22.88 3.88
N LEU A 209 -4.12 -22.01 3.53
CA LEU A 209 -4.31 -21.51 2.17
C LEU A 209 -3.24 -20.50 1.74
N ILE A 210 -2.46 -19.96 2.69
CA ILE A 210 -1.26 -19.16 2.38
C ILE A 210 -0.20 -20.00 1.67
N GLY A 211 -0.16 -21.30 1.95
CA GLY A 211 0.72 -22.25 1.26
C GLY A 211 2.21 -21.95 1.46
N ASN A 212 3.00 -22.20 0.44
CA ASN A 212 4.46 -21.99 0.43
C ASN A 212 4.89 -20.84 -0.50
N GLY A 213 3.94 -20.07 -1.03
CA GLY A 213 4.16 -19.00 -1.97
C GLY A 213 4.50 -17.65 -1.33
N PHE A 214 5.13 -17.62 -0.17
CA PHE A 214 5.48 -16.39 0.52
C PHE A 214 6.95 -16.36 0.96
N ALA A 215 7.48 -15.15 1.15
CA ALA A 215 8.82 -14.90 1.70
C ALA A 215 8.85 -13.55 2.44
N LEU A 216 9.66 -13.45 3.48
CA LEU A 216 10.05 -12.17 4.05
C LEU A 216 11.19 -11.57 3.23
N THR A 217 11.14 -10.26 2.94
CA THR A 217 12.06 -9.63 1.99
C THR A 217 13.09 -8.74 2.68
N LYS A 218 12.63 -7.84 3.54
CA LYS A 218 13.49 -6.87 4.25
C LYS A 218 12.82 -6.36 5.51
N ALA A 219 13.60 -5.68 6.34
CA ALA A 219 13.09 -4.83 7.40
C ALA A 219 13.68 -3.42 7.29
N SER A 220 12.96 -2.43 7.79
CA SER A 220 13.41 -1.05 7.86
C SER A 220 12.80 -0.35 9.07
N ALA A 221 13.43 0.73 9.54
CA ALA A 221 12.80 1.65 10.46
C ALA A 221 11.60 2.35 9.77
N ALA A 222 10.56 2.61 10.52
CA ALA A 222 9.42 3.43 10.14
C ALA A 222 8.99 4.28 11.33
N TYR A 223 8.37 5.43 11.09
CA TYR A 223 7.83 6.25 12.16
C TYR A 223 6.32 6.04 12.25
N TRP A 224 5.81 5.93 13.50
CA TRP A 224 4.37 5.81 13.71
C TRP A 224 3.63 7.00 13.09
N LYS A 225 2.63 6.72 12.26
CA LYS A 225 1.87 7.71 11.49
C LYS A 225 2.72 8.63 10.58
N GLY A 226 3.97 8.27 10.29
CA GLY A 226 4.89 9.11 9.52
C GLY A 226 5.47 10.30 10.28
N ASP A 227 5.19 10.42 11.59
CA ASP A 227 5.69 11.51 12.42
C ASP A 227 7.12 11.21 12.88
N GLN A 228 8.09 11.94 12.31
CA GLN A 228 9.51 11.80 12.63
C GLN A 228 9.88 12.15 14.08
N SER A 229 9.01 12.85 14.80
CA SER A 229 9.18 13.17 16.23
C SER A 229 8.58 12.12 17.17
N GLY A 230 7.82 11.16 16.62
CA GLY A 230 7.14 10.09 17.35
C GLY A 230 7.95 8.80 17.43
N ASP A 231 7.26 7.73 17.80
CA ASP A 231 7.87 6.41 18.00
C ASP A 231 8.44 5.83 16.71
N GLN A 232 9.66 5.31 16.80
CA GLN A 232 10.29 4.56 15.73
C GLN A 232 9.93 3.07 15.85
N LEU A 233 9.34 2.52 14.79
CA LEU A 233 8.93 1.14 14.67
C LEU A 233 9.87 0.36 13.75
N GLN A 234 9.82 -0.96 13.84
CA GLN A 234 10.43 -1.87 12.87
C GLN A 234 9.36 -2.36 11.89
N ARG A 235 9.50 -2.03 10.63
CA ARG A 235 8.62 -2.47 9.54
C ARG A 235 9.23 -3.68 8.85
N ILE A 236 8.55 -4.82 8.94
CA ILE A 236 8.95 -6.06 8.27
C ILE A 236 8.12 -6.23 7.00
N TYR A 237 8.80 -6.36 5.87
CA TYR A 237 8.17 -6.57 4.57
C TYR A 237 8.19 -8.02 4.15
N GLY A 238 7.14 -8.43 3.48
CA GLY A 238 7.02 -9.72 2.84
C GLY A 238 6.30 -9.65 1.50
N THR A 239 6.31 -10.76 0.79
CA THR A 239 5.55 -10.97 -0.44
C THR A 239 4.80 -12.30 -0.34
N ALA A 240 3.61 -12.38 -0.95
CA ALA A 240 2.84 -13.62 -0.98
C ALA A 240 2.09 -13.77 -2.32
N TRP A 241 2.07 -15.00 -2.83
CA TRP A 241 1.59 -15.42 -4.12
C TRP A 241 0.77 -16.71 -4.01
N ALA A 242 -0.11 -16.95 -4.96
CA ALA A 242 -1.01 -18.10 -4.93
C ALA A 242 -0.26 -19.46 -4.98
N SER A 243 0.94 -19.48 -5.54
CA SER A 243 1.80 -20.66 -5.63
C SER A 243 3.27 -20.35 -5.32
N LYS A 244 4.05 -21.42 -5.08
CA LYS A 244 5.51 -21.30 -4.96
C LYS A 244 6.16 -20.91 -6.27
N GLU A 245 5.61 -21.36 -7.37
CA GLU A 245 6.06 -21.08 -8.74
C GLU A 245 5.93 -19.59 -9.04
N ASP A 246 4.81 -18.94 -8.65
CA ASP A 246 4.60 -17.50 -8.79
C ASP A 246 5.57 -16.70 -7.92
N LEU A 247 5.84 -17.16 -6.70
CA LEU A 247 6.86 -16.54 -5.83
C LEU A 247 8.24 -16.57 -6.48
N VAL A 248 8.65 -17.73 -7.05
CA VAL A 248 9.94 -17.87 -7.74
C VAL A 248 9.99 -16.95 -8.95
N ALA A 249 8.94 -16.90 -9.77
CA ALA A 249 8.85 -16.01 -10.93
C ALA A 249 8.98 -14.54 -10.53
N TYR A 250 8.32 -14.13 -9.43
CA TYR A 250 8.47 -12.80 -8.84
C TYR A 250 9.91 -12.51 -8.41
N GLN A 251 10.54 -13.43 -7.68
CA GLN A 251 11.91 -13.27 -7.21
C GLN A 251 12.92 -13.14 -8.37
N GLU A 252 12.74 -13.91 -9.43
CA GLU A 252 13.57 -13.78 -10.65
C GLU A 252 13.34 -12.44 -11.36
N ARG A 253 12.09 -11.95 -11.40
CA ARG A 253 11.78 -10.61 -11.94
C ARG A 253 12.48 -9.50 -11.14
N ILE A 254 12.51 -9.61 -9.80
CA ILE A 254 13.20 -8.64 -8.94
C ILE A 254 14.71 -8.67 -9.17
N LYS A 255 15.32 -9.86 -9.22
CA LYS A 255 16.76 -9.99 -9.53
C LYS A 255 17.12 -9.40 -10.89
N GLU A 256 16.27 -9.64 -11.89
CA GLU A 256 16.48 -9.05 -13.23
C GLU A 256 16.31 -7.53 -13.21
N ALA A 257 15.34 -6.99 -12.43
CA ALA A 257 15.19 -5.55 -12.24
C ALA A 257 16.43 -4.93 -11.56
N GLU A 258 16.98 -5.58 -10.53
CA GLU A 258 18.23 -5.17 -9.87
C GLU A 258 19.42 -5.20 -10.83
N ARG A 259 19.50 -6.23 -11.69
CA ARG A 259 20.52 -6.32 -12.73
C ARG A 259 20.44 -5.18 -13.74
N ARG A 260 19.24 -4.65 -14.00
CA ARG A 260 18.97 -3.53 -14.92
C ARG A 260 18.89 -2.17 -14.22
N ASP A 261 19.27 -2.07 -12.96
CA ASP A 261 19.24 -0.79 -12.24
C ASP A 261 20.09 0.25 -12.98
N HIS A 262 19.44 1.37 -13.36
CA HIS A 262 20.05 2.43 -14.13
C HIS A 262 21.26 3.08 -13.43
N ARG A 263 21.29 3.11 -12.11
CA ARG A 263 22.40 3.68 -11.32
C ARG A 263 23.68 2.84 -11.52
N ARG A 264 23.51 1.51 -11.54
CA ARG A 264 24.61 0.58 -11.83
C ARG A 264 25.00 0.63 -13.30
N LEU A 265 24.05 0.46 -14.20
CA LEU A 265 24.30 0.45 -15.64
C LEU A 265 24.83 1.82 -16.13
N GLY A 266 24.37 2.93 -15.55
CA GLY A 266 24.85 4.26 -15.85
C GLY A 266 26.35 4.41 -15.63
N ALA A 267 26.85 3.88 -14.50
CA ALA A 267 28.28 3.88 -14.20
C ALA A 267 29.05 2.86 -15.04
N GLU A 268 28.56 1.59 -15.12
CA GLU A 268 29.23 0.51 -15.86
C GLU A 268 29.38 0.81 -17.37
N LEU A 269 28.40 1.46 -17.96
CA LEU A 269 28.36 1.78 -19.40
C LEU A 269 28.84 3.20 -19.73
N ASP A 270 29.22 3.98 -18.72
CA ASP A 270 29.64 5.37 -18.88
C ASP A 270 28.58 6.23 -19.57
N LEU A 271 27.34 6.20 -19.05
CA LEU A 271 26.20 6.90 -19.62
C LEU A 271 26.04 8.32 -19.09
N TYR A 272 26.28 8.53 -17.81
CA TYR A 272 26.10 9.82 -17.13
C TYR A 272 26.83 9.87 -15.79
N SER A 273 26.98 11.08 -15.27
CA SER A 273 27.54 11.36 -13.94
C SER A 273 26.78 12.47 -13.23
N PHE A 274 27.05 12.63 -11.94
CA PHE A 274 26.54 13.71 -11.09
C PHE A 274 27.71 14.46 -10.45
N PRO A 275 28.36 15.37 -11.18
CA PRO A 275 29.44 16.18 -10.64
C PRO A 275 28.95 17.09 -9.50
N GLU A 276 29.70 17.15 -8.40
CA GLU A 276 29.35 18.00 -7.25
C GLU A 276 29.35 19.49 -7.64
N GLU A 277 30.20 19.87 -8.58
CA GLU A 277 30.39 21.24 -9.03
C GLU A 277 29.15 21.88 -9.67
N ILE A 278 28.24 21.04 -10.22
CA ILE A 278 27.01 21.56 -10.83
C ILE A 278 25.81 21.52 -9.89
N GLY A 279 25.95 20.83 -8.73
CA GLY A 279 24.93 20.76 -7.69
C GLY A 279 24.17 19.42 -7.66
N PRO A 280 23.50 19.13 -6.53
CA PRO A 280 22.84 17.85 -6.30
C PRO A 280 21.64 17.65 -7.23
N GLY A 281 21.50 16.43 -7.74
CA GLY A 281 20.37 16.03 -8.60
C GLY A 281 20.50 16.48 -10.06
N LEU A 282 21.55 17.19 -10.43
CA LEU A 282 21.82 17.61 -11.81
C LEU A 282 22.71 16.57 -12.50
N VAL A 283 22.26 16.08 -13.66
CA VAL A 283 22.93 15.01 -14.41
C VAL A 283 23.68 15.56 -15.63
N VAL A 284 24.90 15.05 -15.84
CA VAL A 284 25.66 15.25 -17.08
C VAL A 284 25.64 13.94 -17.87
N PHE A 285 25.07 13.98 -19.08
CA PHE A 285 25.10 12.85 -20.00
C PHE A 285 26.41 12.80 -20.76
N HIS A 286 27.09 11.65 -20.70
CA HIS A 286 28.27 11.34 -21.48
C HIS A 286 27.88 10.96 -22.93
N PRO A 287 28.82 10.82 -23.88
CA PRO A 287 28.46 10.61 -25.28
C PRO A 287 27.50 9.46 -25.56
N LYS A 288 27.67 8.30 -24.91
CA LYS A 288 26.74 7.16 -25.05
C LYS A 288 25.36 7.43 -24.43
N GLY A 289 25.34 8.09 -23.27
CA GLY A 289 24.09 8.49 -22.62
C GLY A 289 23.35 9.57 -23.41
N GLY A 290 24.08 10.52 -24.01
CA GLY A 290 23.52 11.54 -24.90
C GLY A 290 22.86 10.93 -26.14
N ILE A 291 23.47 9.92 -26.76
CA ILE A 291 22.86 9.17 -27.88
C ILE A 291 21.58 8.47 -27.39
N LEU A 292 21.65 7.73 -26.30
CA LEU A 292 20.49 7.02 -25.74
C LEU A 292 19.32 7.97 -25.45
N ARG A 293 19.62 9.12 -24.82
CA ARG A 293 18.63 10.17 -24.57
C ARG A 293 18.01 10.70 -25.87
N HIS A 294 18.83 10.99 -26.87
CA HIS A 294 18.36 11.47 -28.17
C HIS A 294 17.41 10.48 -28.85
N GLU A 295 17.75 9.19 -28.84
CA GLU A 295 16.90 8.14 -29.44
C GLU A 295 15.54 8.05 -28.73
N ILE A 296 15.52 8.14 -27.39
CA ILE A 296 14.27 8.13 -26.61
C ILE A 296 13.43 9.40 -26.92
N GLU A 297 14.05 10.58 -26.92
CA GLU A 297 13.37 11.85 -27.22
C GLU A 297 12.79 11.85 -28.65
N SER A 298 13.54 11.33 -29.62
CA SER A 298 13.11 11.20 -31.02
C SER A 298 11.93 10.24 -31.15
N TYR A 299 12.01 9.07 -30.51
CA TYR A 299 10.91 8.10 -30.51
C TYR A 299 9.62 8.68 -29.92
N VAL A 300 9.70 9.36 -28.77
CA VAL A 300 8.54 10.01 -28.13
C VAL A 300 7.97 11.12 -29.03
N THR A 301 8.85 11.95 -29.59
CA THR A 301 8.46 13.03 -30.49
C THR A 301 7.71 12.51 -31.71
N ASP A 302 8.21 11.46 -32.34
CA ASP A 302 7.57 10.89 -33.54
C ASP A 302 6.21 10.24 -33.21
N ARG A 303 6.09 9.60 -32.06
CA ARG A 303 4.81 9.08 -31.57
C ARG A 303 3.79 10.17 -31.31
N HIS A 304 4.19 11.25 -30.67
CA HIS A 304 3.31 12.39 -30.42
C HIS A 304 2.85 13.06 -31.72
N LYS A 305 3.77 13.28 -32.69
CA LYS A 305 3.41 13.80 -34.00
C LYS A 305 2.40 12.89 -34.74
N ALA A 306 2.65 11.58 -34.71
CA ALA A 306 1.74 10.62 -35.34
C ALA A 306 0.34 10.58 -34.69
N ALA A 307 0.27 10.91 -33.40
CA ALA A 307 -0.99 11.05 -32.65
C ALA A 307 -1.68 12.42 -32.79
N GLY A 308 -1.11 13.35 -33.56
CA GLY A 308 -1.67 14.67 -33.81
C GLY A 308 -1.42 15.71 -32.72
N PHE A 309 -0.40 15.52 -31.88
CA PHE A 309 0.02 16.54 -30.90
C PHE A 309 0.87 17.64 -31.54
N ASP A 310 0.59 18.87 -31.15
CA ASP A 310 1.42 20.03 -31.47
C ASP A 310 2.51 20.25 -30.43
N PHE A 311 3.65 20.82 -30.87
CA PHE A 311 4.76 21.13 -29.98
C PHE A 311 4.85 22.64 -29.74
N VAL A 312 5.03 22.99 -28.47
CA VAL A 312 5.22 24.38 -28.04
C VAL A 312 6.52 24.50 -27.24
N HIS A 313 7.15 25.66 -27.29
CA HIS A 313 8.32 25.98 -26.49
C HIS A 313 8.04 27.23 -25.66
N THR A 314 8.31 27.15 -24.36
CA THR A 314 8.16 28.27 -23.43
C THR A 314 9.48 28.55 -22.72
N PRO A 315 9.77 29.82 -22.33
CA PRO A 315 10.99 30.15 -21.61
C PRO A 315 11.09 29.40 -20.27
N GLU A 316 12.32 29.14 -19.82
CA GLU A 316 12.59 28.52 -18.50
C GLU A 316 12.45 29.53 -17.36
N ILE A 317 12.56 30.84 -17.67
CA ILE A 317 12.45 31.93 -16.70
C ILE A 317 11.35 32.90 -17.11
N SER A 318 10.68 33.52 -16.13
CA SER A 318 9.65 34.54 -16.36
C SER A 318 9.60 35.56 -15.23
N LYS A 319 9.02 36.73 -15.52
CA LYS A 319 8.77 37.77 -14.51
C LYS A 319 7.85 37.24 -13.40
N GLY A 320 8.13 37.65 -12.15
CA GLY A 320 7.39 37.23 -10.98
C GLY A 320 5.87 37.51 -11.05
N GLY A 321 5.48 38.60 -11.72
CA GLY A 321 4.07 38.95 -11.90
C GLY A 321 3.20 37.86 -12.55
N LEU A 322 3.75 37.02 -13.43
CA LEU A 322 3.03 35.89 -14.03
C LEU A 322 2.71 34.80 -12.98
N PHE A 323 3.65 34.54 -12.08
CA PHE A 323 3.48 33.54 -11.02
C PHE A 323 2.53 34.04 -9.91
N HIS A 324 2.49 35.35 -9.64
CA HIS A 324 1.45 35.94 -8.78
C HIS A 324 0.07 35.85 -9.41
N THR A 325 -0.08 36.18 -10.69
CA THR A 325 -1.37 36.10 -11.40
C THR A 325 -1.92 34.68 -11.45
N SER A 326 -1.05 33.69 -11.61
CA SER A 326 -1.44 32.26 -11.68
C SER A 326 -1.60 31.60 -10.30
N GLY A 327 -1.35 32.32 -9.19
CA GLY A 327 -1.45 31.80 -7.82
C GLY A 327 -0.30 30.89 -7.40
N HIS A 328 0.75 30.71 -8.22
CA HIS A 328 1.92 29.93 -7.84
C HIS A 328 2.70 30.60 -6.70
N LEU A 329 2.72 31.92 -6.68
CA LEU A 329 3.18 32.71 -5.54
C LEU A 329 1.96 33.32 -4.82
N PRO A 330 1.87 33.21 -3.47
CA PRO A 330 2.86 32.61 -2.55
C PRO A 330 2.75 31.09 -2.35
N TYR A 331 1.77 30.41 -2.95
CA TYR A 331 1.39 29.02 -2.59
C TYR A 331 2.55 28.02 -2.71
N TYR A 332 3.38 28.13 -3.74
CA TYR A 332 4.54 27.26 -3.96
C TYR A 332 5.89 27.94 -3.68
N ALA A 333 5.89 29.06 -2.93
CA ALA A 333 7.11 29.83 -2.66
C ALA A 333 8.25 28.98 -2.08
N ASP A 334 7.93 28.07 -1.15
CA ASP A 334 8.89 27.21 -0.46
C ASP A 334 9.52 26.14 -1.38
N THR A 335 8.90 25.87 -2.52
CA THR A 335 9.37 24.85 -3.49
C THR A 335 9.96 25.45 -4.75
N MET A 336 9.93 26.77 -4.89
CA MET A 336 10.52 27.51 -6.01
C MET A 336 11.93 27.99 -5.66
N PHE A 337 12.80 28.04 -6.66
CA PHE A 337 14.08 28.73 -6.49
C PHE A 337 13.85 30.20 -6.16
N PRO A 338 14.74 30.83 -5.36
CA PRO A 338 14.66 32.26 -5.07
C PRO A 338 14.66 33.10 -6.36
N PRO A 339 14.03 34.29 -6.39
CA PRO A 339 14.03 35.13 -7.56
C PRO A 339 15.44 35.62 -7.89
N MET A 340 15.71 35.75 -9.19
CA MET A 340 16.85 36.50 -9.71
C MET A 340 16.44 37.94 -9.85
N LEU A 341 17.16 38.84 -9.23
CA LEU A 341 16.97 40.29 -9.39
C LEU A 341 17.78 40.77 -10.61
N VAL A 342 17.09 41.32 -11.61
CA VAL A 342 17.70 41.83 -12.86
C VAL A 342 17.54 43.31 -12.88
N ASP A 343 18.62 44.04 -13.32
CA ASP A 343 18.67 45.49 -13.41
C ASP A 343 18.56 46.23 -12.03
N GLU A 344 18.93 45.58 -10.94
CA GLU A 344 19.11 46.25 -9.65
C GLU A 344 20.38 47.07 -9.67
N GLU A 345 20.30 48.35 -9.28
CA GLU A 345 21.46 49.23 -9.13
C GLU A 345 21.68 49.56 -7.67
N ARG A 346 22.95 49.58 -7.26
CA ARG A 346 23.37 49.92 -5.88
C ARG A 346 24.41 51.00 -5.94
N ASP A 347 24.42 51.89 -4.90
CA ASP A 347 25.48 52.89 -4.73
C ASP A 347 26.77 52.26 -4.15
N GLU A 348 27.80 53.11 -3.97
CA GLU A 348 29.09 52.69 -3.41
C GLU A 348 29.00 52.16 -1.97
N ASP A 349 27.94 52.51 -1.24
CA ASP A 349 27.65 52.07 0.13
C ASP A 349 26.80 50.79 0.15
N GLY A 350 26.40 50.24 -1.00
CA GLY A 350 25.61 49.03 -1.14
C GLY A 350 24.10 49.22 -1.04
N ASN A 351 23.60 50.47 -0.94
CA ASN A 351 22.16 50.74 -0.90
C ASN A 351 21.54 50.59 -2.28
N VAL A 352 20.34 50.07 -2.38
CA VAL A 352 19.60 49.91 -3.62
C VAL A 352 19.14 51.29 -4.12
N THR A 353 19.68 51.74 -5.24
CA THR A 353 19.31 53.00 -5.91
C THR A 353 18.22 52.81 -6.97
N LYS A 354 18.13 51.58 -7.51
CA LYS A 354 17.08 51.16 -8.41
C LYS A 354 16.65 49.73 -8.08
N ALA A 355 15.38 49.51 -7.81
CA ALA A 355 14.85 48.19 -7.55
C ALA A 355 14.95 47.28 -8.79
N GLY A 356 15.46 46.09 -8.60
CA GLY A 356 15.52 45.08 -9.65
C GLY A 356 14.14 44.51 -10.01
N GLN A 357 14.05 43.92 -11.18
CA GLN A 357 12.89 43.12 -11.59
C GLN A 357 13.11 41.67 -11.18
N GLU A 358 12.13 41.10 -10.54
CA GLU A 358 12.16 39.69 -10.15
C GLU A 358 11.86 38.78 -11.32
N TYR A 359 12.74 37.83 -11.56
CA TYR A 359 12.55 36.71 -12.48
C TYR A 359 12.71 35.41 -11.71
N TYR A 360 11.82 34.48 -11.98
CA TYR A 360 11.80 33.15 -11.37
C TYR A 360 12.06 32.08 -12.42
N LEU A 361 12.79 31.03 -12.01
CA LEU A 361 12.83 29.78 -12.75
C LEU A 361 11.44 29.13 -12.65
N LYS A 362 10.89 28.64 -13.75
CA LYS A 362 9.56 28.04 -13.75
C LYS A 362 9.52 26.76 -12.92
N ALA A 363 8.61 26.69 -11.96
CA ALA A 363 8.29 25.44 -11.24
C ALA A 363 7.42 24.51 -12.10
N MET A 364 6.52 25.11 -12.91
CA MET A 364 5.57 24.41 -13.79
C MET A 364 5.38 25.20 -15.09
N ASN A 365 5.01 24.51 -16.17
CA ASN A 365 4.72 25.10 -17.47
C ASN A 365 3.35 25.80 -17.56
N CYS A 366 2.42 25.50 -16.62
CA CYS A 366 1.02 25.93 -16.68
C CYS A 366 0.82 27.42 -16.93
N PRO A 367 1.52 28.38 -16.24
CA PRO A 367 1.32 29.79 -16.48
C PRO A 367 1.62 30.23 -17.92
N MET A 368 2.71 29.67 -18.51
CA MET A 368 3.10 29.99 -19.88
C MET A 368 2.17 29.33 -20.91
N HIS A 369 1.70 28.12 -20.66
CA HIS A 369 0.73 27.46 -21.53
C HIS A 369 -0.60 28.22 -21.58
N ASN A 370 -1.04 28.83 -20.46
CA ASN A 370 -2.21 29.70 -20.45
C ASN A 370 -2.02 30.98 -21.29
N LEU A 371 -0.77 31.48 -21.44
CA LEU A 371 -0.51 32.58 -22.35
C LEU A 371 -0.66 32.18 -23.82
N ILE A 372 -0.23 30.96 -24.19
CA ILE A 372 -0.45 30.38 -25.52
C ILE A 372 -1.94 30.23 -25.80
N PHE A 373 -2.70 29.65 -24.82
CA PHE A 373 -4.15 29.47 -24.95
C PHE A 373 -4.90 30.80 -25.14
N ARG A 374 -4.40 31.89 -24.56
CA ARG A 374 -5.01 33.22 -24.66
C ARG A 374 -4.70 33.92 -25.99
N SER A 375 -3.61 33.59 -26.67
CA SER A 375 -3.19 34.21 -27.93
C SER A 375 -4.00 33.68 -29.10
#